data_cfeb1a672fea479ed33707ae9e98d6c4
#
_entry.id   cfeb1a672fea479ed33707ae9e98d6c4
#
_cell.length_a   1.000
_cell.length_b   1.000
_cell.length_c   1.000
_cell.angle_alpha   90.00
_cell.angle_beta   90.00
_cell.angle_gamma   90.00
#
_symmetry.space_group_name_H-M   'P 1'
#
loop_
_entity.id
_entity.type
_entity.pdbx_description
1 polymer ?
#
loop_
_entity_poly.entity_id
_entity_poly.type
_entity_poly.pdbx_seq_one_letter_code
_entity_poly.pdbx_strand_id
1 'polypeptide(L)'
;MPTIAARPYEYTFDLERAALVIIDMQRDFLEPGGFGAALGNDVRLLAPAVPAISRMLAAFRERDLTVIHTKECHRSDLADCPPAKRARGASALRIGDPGPMGRILIDGEPGNDFVPTLRPRVGELVISKPGKGAFYGTDLQEELKARGITHLLITGVTTEVCVQTTMREANDRGYDCLLVEDGTESYFPEFKRATLEMIRAQGGIVGWTATMSQVLTAL
;
A
#
# COMPACT_ATOMS: atom_id res chain seq x y z
N MET A 1 14.75 -21.39 -1.91
CA MET A 1 14.48 -19.95 -2.04
C MET A 1 13.90 -19.70 -3.44
N PRO A 2 12.67 -19.20 -3.56
CA PRO A 2 12.09 -18.87 -4.85
C PRO A 2 12.84 -17.74 -5.52
N THR A 3 12.82 -17.73 -6.87
CA THR A 3 13.41 -16.69 -7.70
C THR A 3 12.37 -16.17 -8.68
N ILE A 4 12.19 -14.86 -8.70
CA ILE A 4 11.25 -14.15 -9.56
C ILE A 4 12.03 -13.52 -10.71
N ALA A 5 11.54 -13.66 -11.95
CA ALA A 5 12.04 -12.96 -13.12
C ALA A 5 11.68 -11.45 -13.04
N ALA A 6 12.27 -10.76 -12.10
CA ALA A 6 12.01 -9.34 -11.79
C ALA A 6 12.90 -8.40 -12.63
N ARG A 7 12.62 -7.12 -12.53
CA ARG A 7 13.44 -6.05 -13.09
C ARG A 7 14.05 -5.21 -11.96
N PRO A 8 15.29 -4.73 -12.10
CA PRO A 8 16.15 -4.81 -13.28
C PRO A 8 16.89 -6.14 -13.48
N TYR A 9 16.82 -7.06 -12.51
CA TYR A 9 17.39 -8.40 -12.56
C TYR A 9 16.58 -9.35 -11.66
N GLU A 10 16.88 -10.64 -11.73
CA GLU A 10 16.19 -11.67 -10.94
C GLU A 10 16.23 -11.37 -9.44
N TYR A 11 15.09 -11.60 -8.79
CA TYR A 11 14.93 -11.41 -7.34
C TYR A 11 14.74 -12.76 -6.65
N THR A 12 15.72 -13.13 -5.84
CA THR A 12 15.66 -14.35 -5.01
C THR A 12 15.40 -13.95 -3.57
N PHE A 13 14.47 -14.62 -2.90
CA PHE A 13 14.07 -14.29 -1.55
C PHE A 13 13.73 -15.53 -0.70
N ASP A 14 13.74 -15.36 0.61
CA ASP A 14 13.27 -16.36 1.55
C ASP A 14 11.76 -16.15 1.79
N LEU A 15 10.97 -17.13 1.41
CA LEU A 15 9.52 -17.05 1.49
C LEU A 15 9.01 -16.93 2.93
N GLU A 16 9.66 -17.60 3.88
CA GLU A 16 9.30 -17.55 5.30
C GLU A 16 9.62 -16.20 5.94
N ARG A 17 10.50 -15.43 5.29
CA ARG A 17 10.90 -14.08 5.70
C ARG A 17 10.31 -12.99 4.80
N ALA A 18 9.30 -13.33 4.04
CA ALA A 18 8.59 -12.41 3.15
C ALA A 18 7.21 -12.05 3.70
N ALA A 19 6.80 -10.81 3.47
CA ALA A 19 5.44 -10.34 3.75
C ALA A 19 4.81 -9.71 2.50
N LEU A 20 3.53 -10.00 2.28
CA LEU A 20 2.70 -9.24 1.36
C LEU A 20 2.20 -7.99 2.08
N VAL A 21 2.57 -6.81 1.57
CA VAL A 21 2.10 -5.52 2.10
C VAL A 21 1.09 -4.93 1.15
N ILE A 22 -0.15 -4.79 1.62
CA ILE A 22 -1.29 -4.26 0.86
C ILE A 22 -1.57 -2.85 1.37
N ILE A 23 -1.21 -1.85 0.57
CA ILE A 23 -1.22 -0.45 0.98
C ILE A 23 -2.53 0.22 0.60
N ASP A 24 -3.24 0.73 1.61
CA ASP A 24 -4.35 1.69 1.54
C ASP A 24 -5.48 1.30 0.56
N MET A 25 -5.85 0.03 0.51
CA MET A 25 -6.98 -0.43 -0.30
C MET A 25 -8.31 -0.08 0.37
N GLN A 26 -8.51 1.23 0.60
CA GLN A 26 -9.63 1.82 1.31
C GLN A 26 -10.72 2.33 0.37
N ARG A 27 -11.96 2.31 0.83
CA ARG A 27 -13.13 2.80 0.09
C ARG A 27 -13.01 4.28 -0.28
N ASP A 28 -12.42 5.09 0.61
CA ASP A 28 -12.14 6.51 0.35
C ASP A 28 -11.31 6.76 -0.92
N PHE A 29 -10.44 5.82 -1.28
CA PHE A 29 -9.60 5.96 -2.47
C PHE A 29 -10.19 5.28 -3.71
N LEU A 30 -10.89 4.14 -3.54
CA LEU A 30 -11.26 3.28 -4.65
C LEU A 30 -12.74 3.37 -5.06
N GLU A 31 -13.63 3.85 -4.18
CA GLU A 31 -15.06 3.82 -4.46
C GLU A 31 -15.62 5.20 -4.89
N PRO A 32 -16.62 5.21 -5.80
CA PRO A 32 -17.39 6.43 -6.07
C PRO A 32 -18.00 6.99 -4.77
N GLY A 33 -17.86 8.28 -4.55
CA GLY A 33 -18.30 8.93 -3.32
C GLY A 33 -17.26 8.97 -2.21
N GLY A 34 -16.11 8.30 -2.35
CA GLY A 34 -14.98 8.44 -1.45
C GLY A 34 -14.20 9.74 -1.64
N PHE A 35 -13.21 9.94 -0.78
CA PHE A 35 -12.34 11.13 -0.80
C PHE A 35 -11.63 11.32 -2.15
N GLY A 36 -11.11 10.24 -2.76
CA GLY A 36 -10.46 10.29 -4.07
C GLY A 36 -11.36 10.85 -5.16
N ALA A 37 -12.62 10.39 -5.22
CA ALA A 37 -13.62 10.90 -6.14
C ALA A 37 -13.99 12.37 -5.84
N ALA A 38 -14.11 12.73 -4.55
CA ALA A 38 -14.42 14.11 -4.13
C ALA A 38 -13.32 15.10 -4.54
N LEU A 39 -12.07 14.67 -4.65
CA LEU A 39 -10.96 15.45 -5.20
C LEU A 39 -11.01 15.61 -6.73
N GLY A 40 -11.98 14.99 -7.40
CA GLY A 40 -12.11 15.01 -8.86
C GLY A 40 -11.30 13.95 -9.61
N ASN A 41 -10.75 12.96 -8.90
CA ASN A 41 -10.03 11.87 -9.52
C ASN A 41 -10.97 10.81 -10.09
N ASP A 42 -10.54 10.15 -11.16
CA ASP A 42 -11.24 8.98 -11.70
C ASP A 42 -10.83 7.71 -10.92
N VAL A 43 -11.64 7.33 -9.93
CA VAL A 43 -11.39 6.14 -9.10
C VAL A 43 -11.38 4.83 -9.89
N ARG A 44 -11.97 4.80 -11.10
CA ARG A 44 -11.95 3.62 -11.98
C ARG A 44 -10.54 3.23 -12.40
N LEU A 45 -9.61 4.19 -12.41
CA LEU A 45 -8.19 3.96 -12.73
C LEU A 45 -7.48 3.12 -11.66
N LEU A 46 -7.99 3.07 -10.43
CA LEU A 46 -7.44 2.23 -9.37
C LEU A 46 -8.03 0.81 -9.35
N ALA A 47 -9.21 0.62 -9.95
CA ALA A 47 -9.93 -0.65 -9.91
C ALA A 47 -9.13 -1.86 -10.44
N PRO A 48 -8.25 -1.74 -11.46
CA PRO A 48 -7.46 -2.88 -11.95
C PRO A 48 -6.54 -3.53 -10.92
N ALA A 49 -6.11 -2.80 -9.88
CA ALA A 49 -5.27 -3.36 -8.82
C ALA A 49 -6.02 -4.40 -7.95
N VAL A 50 -7.33 -4.24 -7.78
CA VAL A 50 -8.13 -5.07 -6.86
C VAL A 50 -8.07 -6.57 -7.20
N PRO A 51 -8.35 -7.03 -8.44
CA PRO A 51 -8.28 -8.45 -8.77
C PRO A 51 -6.87 -9.02 -8.69
N ALA A 52 -5.84 -8.24 -9.03
CA ALA A 52 -4.45 -8.66 -8.91
C ALA A 52 -4.08 -8.88 -7.43
N ILE A 53 -4.37 -7.91 -6.57
CA ILE A 53 -4.13 -8.04 -5.12
C ILE A 53 -4.93 -9.20 -4.52
N SER A 54 -6.20 -9.39 -4.93
CA SER A 54 -7.03 -10.51 -4.43
C SER A 54 -6.38 -11.86 -4.72
N ARG A 55 -5.78 -12.05 -5.88
CA ARG A 55 -5.08 -13.29 -6.24
C ARG A 55 -3.80 -13.49 -5.42
N MET A 56 -3.01 -12.43 -5.23
CA MET A 56 -1.82 -12.46 -4.36
C MET A 56 -2.20 -12.79 -2.91
N LEU A 57 -3.23 -12.11 -2.40
CA LEU A 57 -3.75 -12.31 -1.05
C LEU A 57 -4.23 -13.76 -0.83
N ALA A 58 -4.94 -14.33 -1.80
CA ALA A 58 -5.36 -15.73 -1.75
C ALA A 58 -4.15 -16.67 -1.67
N ALA A 59 -3.14 -16.48 -2.52
CA ALA A 59 -1.95 -17.30 -2.55
C ALA A 59 -1.13 -17.24 -1.24
N PHE A 60 -1.04 -16.07 -0.61
CA PHE A 60 -0.38 -15.91 0.69
C PHE A 60 -1.17 -16.58 1.81
N ARG A 61 -2.50 -16.42 1.82
CA ARG A 61 -3.40 -17.05 2.81
C ARG A 61 -3.40 -18.57 2.72
N GLU A 62 -3.37 -19.14 1.51
CA GLU A 62 -3.28 -20.59 1.30
C GLU A 62 -1.99 -21.20 1.83
N ARG A 63 -0.92 -20.40 1.94
CA ARG A 63 0.40 -20.84 2.43
C ARG A 63 0.70 -20.40 3.86
N ASP A 64 -0.27 -19.78 4.53
CA ASP A 64 -0.12 -19.22 5.87
C ASP A 64 1.07 -18.23 5.99
N LEU A 65 1.30 -17.46 4.93
CA LEU A 65 2.36 -16.47 4.87
C LEU A 65 1.91 -15.12 5.46
N THR A 66 2.88 -14.31 5.87
CA THR A 66 2.60 -13.01 6.49
C THR A 66 1.92 -12.04 5.53
N VAL A 67 0.75 -11.55 5.94
CA VAL A 67 -0.01 -10.50 5.25
C VAL A 67 -0.14 -9.28 6.17
N ILE A 68 0.12 -8.11 5.59
CA ILE A 68 0.04 -6.81 6.26
C ILE A 68 -0.84 -5.88 5.42
N HIS A 69 -1.86 -5.32 6.04
CA HIS A 69 -2.69 -4.28 5.44
C HIS A 69 -2.35 -2.94 6.07
N THR A 70 -2.30 -1.88 5.27
CA THR A 70 -2.23 -0.53 5.81
C THR A 70 -3.50 0.25 5.49
N LYS A 71 -3.81 1.23 6.31
CA LYS A 71 -4.78 2.26 6.00
C LYS A 71 -4.25 3.63 6.43
N GLU A 72 -4.34 4.62 5.56
CA GLU A 72 -4.12 6.00 5.98
C GLU A 72 -5.32 6.46 6.79
N CYS A 73 -5.09 6.78 8.06
CA CYS A 73 -6.15 7.23 8.93
C CYS A 73 -5.63 8.10 10.07
N HIS A 74 -6.55 8.85 10.63
CA HIS A 74 -6.30 9.71 11.78
C HIS A 74 -7.31 9.45 12.89
N ARG A 75 -6.94 9.79 14.10
CA ARG A 75 -7.83 9.77 15.27
C ARG A 75 -8.97 10.76 15.09
N SER A 76 -10.11 10.49 15.71
CA SER A 76 -11.29 11.37 15.64
C SER A 76 -11.04 12.79 16.16
N ASP A 77 -10.10 12.94 17.11
CA ASP A 77 -9.68 14.23 17.69
C ASP A 77 -8.57 14.93 16.85
N LEU A 78 -8.04 14.27 15.82
CA LEU A 78 -6.94 14.74 14.96
C LEU A 78 -5.65 15.06 15.71
N ALA A 79 -5.44 14.52 16.92
CA ALA A 79 -4.23 14.78 17.72
C ALA A 79 -2.96 14.24 17.04
N ASP A 80 -3.09 13.25 16.17
CA ASP A 80 -2.02 12.64 15.38
C ASP A 80 -1.79 13.31 14.01
N CYS A 81 -2.61 14.32 13.66
CA CYS A 81 -2.51 15.02 12.38
C CYS A 81 -1.77 16.36 12.55
N PRO A 82 -0.53 16.50 12.03
CA PRO A 82 0.21 17.75 12.14
C PRO A 82 -0.56 18.94 11.54
N PRO A 83 -0.48 20.15 12.14
CA PRO A 83 -1.23 21.32 11.67
C PRO A 83 -1.04 21.64 10.18
N ALA A 84 0.18 21.49 9.67
CA ALA A 84 0.48 21.70 8.26
C ALA A 84 -0.20 20.67 7.34
N LYS A 85 -0.34 19.42 7.78
CA LYS A 85 -1.06 18.37 7.05
C LYS A 85 -2.56 18.64 7.08
N ARG A 86 -3.11 18.98 8.24
CA ARG A 86 -4.53 19.31 8.42
C ARG A 86 -4.97 20.53 7.61
N ALA A 87 -4.08 21.53 7.45
CA ALA A 87 -4.39 22.76 6.71
C ALA A 87 -4.36 22.59 5.18
N ARG A 88 -3.81 21.47 4.66
CA ARG A 88 -3.70 21.24 3.21
C ARG A 88 -5.05 20.86 2.60
N GLY A 89 -5.18 21.19 1.32
CA GLY A 89 -6.36 20.90 0.52
C GLY A 89 -7.32 22.05 0.39
N ALA A 90 -8.29 21.89 -0.50
CA ALA A 90 -9.38 22.82 -0.68
C ALA A 90 -10.28 22.84 0.57
N SER A 91 -10.96 23.95 0.79
CA SER A 91 -11.97 24.06 1.83
C SER A 91 -13.01 22.94 1.67
N ALA A 92 -13.39 22.31 2.78
CA ALA A 92 -14.32 21.16 2.85
C ALA A 92 -13.81 19.84 2.22
N LEU A 93 -12.52 19.73 1.92
CA LEU A 93 -11.88 18.48 1.46
C LEU A 93 -10.57 18.20 2.23
N ARG A 94 -10.53 18.60 3.48
CA ARG A 94 -9.38 18.35 4.37
C ARG A 94 -9.60 17.08 5.20
N ILE A 95 -8.50 16.56 5.73
CA ILE A 95 -8.58 15.47 6.71
C ILE A 95 -9.46 15.87 7.88
N GLY A 96 -10.44 15.03 8.19
CA GLY A 96 -11.41 15.26 9.25
C GLY A 96 -12.66 16.07 8.88
N ASP A 97 -12.70 16.67 7.69
CA ASP A 97 -13.91 17.30 7.18
C ASP A 97 -15.00 16.25 6.88
N PRO A 98 -16.30 16.62 6.96
CA PRO A 98 -17.37 15.75 6.53
C PRO A 98 -17.25 15.41 5.04
N GLY A 99 -17.38 14.14 4.70
CA GLY A 99 -17.41 13.63 3.33
C GLY A 99 -18.61 12.72 3.09
N PRO A 100 -18.84 12.26 1.86
CA PRO A 100 -19.99 11.38 1.54
C PRO A 100 -19.96 10.02 2.27
N MET A 101 -18.77 9.55 2.64
CA MET A 101 -18.57 8.28 3.35
C MET A 101 -18.09 8.50 4.80
N GLY A 102 -18.60 9.52 5.48
CA GLY A 102 -18.17 9.90 6.82
C GLY A 102 -17.05 10.94 6.79
N ARG A 103 -16.39 11.15 7.92
CA ARG A 103 -15.26 12.10 8.00
C ARG A 103 -14.04 11.57 7.27
N ILE A 104 -13.46 12.42 6.43
CA ILE A 104 -12.35 12.08 5.53
C ILE A 104 -11.14 11.55 6.33
N LEU A 105 -10.70 10.34 6.02
CA LEU A 105 -9.54 9.63 6.60
C LEU A 105 -9.57 9.54 8.14
N ILE A 106 -10.73 9.46 8.75
CA ILE A 106 -10.89 9.25 10.19
C ILE A 106 -11.15 7.77 10.48
N ASP A 107 -10.45 7.24 11.47
CA ASP A 107 -10.60 5.84 11.89
C ASP A 107 -12.05 5.52 12.32
N GLY A 108 -12.57 4.38 11.86
CA GLY A 108 -13.94 3.94 12.12
C GLY A 108 -14.99 4.51 11.17
N GLU A 109 -14.67 5.48 10.34
CA GLU A 109 -15.59 6.00 9.34
C GLU A 109 -15.74 5.04 8.15
N PRO A 110 -16.91 4.98 7.49
CA PRO A 110 -17.15 4.05 6.38
C PRO A 110 -16.19 4.19 5.20
N GLY A 111 -15.74 5.41 4.88
CA GLY A 111 -14.75 5.65 3.83
C GLY A 111 -13.35 5.14 4.18
N ASN A 112 -13.03 5.13 5.47
CA ASN A 112 -11.74 4.65 5.97
C ASN A 112 -11.63 3.12 6.02
N ASP A 113 -12.74 2.39 5.84
CA ASP A 113 -12.74 0.92 5.80
C ASP A 113 -12.11 0.39 4.49
N PHE A 114 -11.67 -0.85 4.52
CA PHE A 114 -11.14 -1.54 3.34
C PHE A 114 -12.24 -1.86 2.32
N VAL A 115 -11.88 -1.91 1.04
CA VAL A 115 -12.80 -2.46 0.03
C VAL A 115 -13.17 -3.90 0.38
N PRO A 116 -14.43 -4.34 0.20
CA PRO A 116 -14.93 -5.59 0.77
C PRO A 116 -14.12 -6.83 0.38
N THR A 117 -13.61 -6.90 -0.85
CA THR A 117 -12.86 -8.04 -1.37
C THR A 117 -11.44 -8.18 -0.78
N LEU A 118 -10.91 -7.13 -0.17
CA LEU A 118 -9.55 -7.07 0.37
C LEU A 118 -9.52 -6.85 1.89
N ARG A 119 -10.63 -7.12 2.56
CA ARG A 119 -10.68 -6.98 4.02
C ARG A 119 -9.69 -7.92 4.71
N PRO A 120 -8.99 -7.43 5.73
CA PRO A 120 -8.16 -8.26 6.59
C PRO A 120 -8.95 -9.38 7.24
N ARG A 121 -8.31 -10.54 7.43
CA ARG A 121 -8.81 -11.62 8.29
C ARG A 121 -8.28 -11.47 9.71
N VAL A 122 -8.95 -12.12 10.65
CA VAL A 122 -8.44 -12.26 12.03
C VAL A 122 -7.05 -12.89 11.97
N GLY A 123 -6.08 -12.26 12.63
CA GLY A 123 -4.67 -12.68 12.64
C GLY A 123 -3.78 -11.99 11.62
N GLU A 124 -4.33 -11.33 10.60
CA GLU A 124 -3.56 -10.48 9.71
C GLU A 124 -3.28 -9.11 10.35
N LEU A 125 -2.09 -8.58 10.11
CA LEU A 125 -1.68 -7.30 10.69
C LEU A 125 -2.32 -6.12 9.96
N VAL A 126 -2.88 -5.20 10.71
CA VAL A 126 -3.42 -3.93 10.20
C VAL A 126 -2.66 -2.77 10.79
N ILE A 127 -2.01 -1.98 9.94
CA ILE A 127 -1.24 -0.79 10.31
C ILE A 127 -2.05 0.46 9.97
N SER A 128 -2.50 1.16 11.00
CA SER A 128 -3.11 2.49 10.87
C SER A 128 -1.99 3.54 10.85
N LYS A 129 -1.83 4.22 9.72
CA LYS A 129 -0.73 5.16 9.51
C LYS A 129 -1.20 6.61 9.36
N PRO A 130 -0.65 7.56 10.13
CA PRO A 130 -0.97 8.97 10.00
C PRO A 130 -0.18 9.66 8.86
N GLY A 131 0.79 8.95 8.29
CA GLY A 131 1.65 9.41 7.20
C GLY A 131 1.35 8.78 5.86
N LYS A 132 2.08 9.21 4.81
CA LYS A 132 2.03 8.57 3.50
C LYS A 132 2.78 7.24 3.52
N GLY A 133 3.97 7.21 4.10
CA GLY A 133 4.74 5.99 4.34
C GLY A 133 4.20 5.20 5.52
N ALA A 134 4.38 3.88 5.46
CA ALA A 134 3.81 2.98 6.45
C ALA A 134 4.65 2.85 7.73
N PHE A 135 5.87 3.37 7.73
CA PHE A 135 6.75 3.34 8.91
C PHE A 135 6.64 4.58 9.79
N TYR A 136 6.14 5.69 9.23
CA TYR A 136 6.03 6.94 9.97
C TYR A 136 4.93 6.88 11.03
N GLY A 137 5.33 6.96 12.32
CA GLY A 137 4.39 7.00 13.45
C GLY A 137 3.58 5.71 13.63
N THR A 138 4.16 4.56 13.27
CA THR A 138 3.55 3.23 13.40
C THR A 138 4.52 2.23 13.98
N ASP A 139 4.03 1.07 14.40
CA ASP A 139 4.82 -0.05 14.92
C ASP A 139 5.23 -1.05 13.82
N LEU A 140 5.13 -0.67 12.52
CA LEU A 140 5.40 -1.60 11.41
C LEU A 140 6.80 -2.21 11.48
N GLN A 141 7.82 -1.41 11.80
CA GLN A 141 9.18 -1.90 11.87
C GLN A 141 9.37 -2.94 12.98
N GLU A 142 8.77 -2.71 14.13
CA GLU A 142 8.80 -3.62 15.29
C GLU A 142 8.07 -4.93 14.95
N GLU A 143 6.93 -4.84 14.29
CA GLU A 143 6.13 -5.97 13.84
C GLU A 143 6.86 -6.83 12.80
N LEU A 144 7.54 -6.20 11.84
CA LEU A 144 8.36 -6.89 10.85
C LEU A 144 9.55 -7.61 11.50
N LYS A 145 10.25 -6.93 12.43
CA LYS A 145 11.38 -7.51 13.18
C LYS A 145 10.95 -8.68 14.04
N ALA A 146 9.85 -8.56 14.75
CA ALA A 146 9.32 -9.62 15.61
C ALA A 146 8.98 -10.91 14.83
N ARG A 147 8.63 -10.78 13.55
CA ARG A 147 8.34 -11.90 12.63
C ARG A 147 9.55 -12.34 11.81
N GLY A 148 10.70 -11.70 11.96
CA GLY A 148 11.90 -11.99 11.19
C GLY A 148 11.78 -11.66 9.69
N ILE A 149 10.84 -10.79 9.30
CA ILE A 149 10.61 -10.39 7.91
C ILE A 149 11.75 -9.51 7.43
N THR A 150 12.24 -9.79 6.23
CA THR A 150 13.30 -9.03 5.54
C THR A 150 12.94 -8.69 4.09
N HIS A 151 11.90 -9.31 3.53
CA HIS A 151 11.46 -9.12 2.16
C HIS A 151 10.01 -8.63 2.13
N LEU A 152 9.74 -7.56 1.38
CA LEU A 152 8.40 -6.98 1.26
C LEU A 152 7.93 -7.05 -0.19
N LEU A 153 6.86 -7.81 -0.45
CA LEU A 153 6.14 -7.78 -1.72
C LEU A 153 5.04 -6.73 -1.59
N ILE A 154 5.22 -5.61 -2.27
CA ILE A 154 4.41 -4.40 -2.06
C ILE A 154 3.35 -4.27 -3.14
N THR A 155 2.13 -3.97 -2.72
CA THR A 155 0.94 -3.73 -3.56
C THR A 155 0.14 -2.55 -3.00
N GLY A 156 -0.89 -2.11 -3.70
CA GLY A 156 -1.84 -1.09 -3.20
C GLY A 156 -1.80 0.23 -3.94
N VAL A 157 -2.33 1.28 -3.32
CA VAL A 157 -2.55 2.59 -3.95
C VAL A 157 -2.16 3.76 -3.03
N THR A 158 -1.84 4.94 -3.59
CA THR A 158 -1.48 5.16 -5.00
C THR A 158 0.00 4.93 -5.19
N THR A 159 0.38 4.47 -6.38
CA THR A 159 1.75 4.03 -6.68
C THR A 159 2.81 5.06 -6.31
N GLU A 160 2.62 6.31 -6.71
CA GLU A 160 3.57 7.42 -6.54
C GLU A 160 3.56 8.06 -5.15
N VAL A 161 2.54 7.77 -4.33
CA VAL A 161 2.41 8.38 -2.99
C VAL A 161 2.67 7.34 -1.91
N CYS A 162 1.63 6.66 -1.42
CA CYS A 162 1.77 5.78 -0.26
C CYS A 162 2.65 4.55 -0.54
N VAL A 163 2.53 3.98 -1.73
CA VAL A 163 3.29 2.81 -2.15
C VAL A 163 4.79 3.15 -2.28
N GLN A 164 5.14 4.16 -3.09
CA GLN A 164 6.53 4.54 -3.28
C GLN A 164 7.18 5.07 -1.98
N THR A 165 6.45 5.86 -1.18
CA THR A 165 6.98 6.36 0.09
C THR A 165 7.29 5.20 1.04
N THR A 166 6.37 4.25 1.20
CA THR A 166 6.60 3.05 2.03
C THR A 166 7.81 2.26 1.55
N MET A 167 7.95 2.07 0.23
CA MET A 167 9.06 1.33 -0.35
C MET A 167 10.41 1.99 -0.08
N ARG A 168 10.50 3.32 -0.19
CA ARG A 168 11.73 4.07 0.13
C ARG A 168 12.06 4.02 1.62
N GLU A 169 11.06 4.20 2.48
CA GLU A 169 11.24 4.06 3.93
C GLU A 169 11.70 2.65 4.32
N ALA A 170 11.18 1.61 3.65
CA ALA A 170 11.59 0.23 3.87
C ALA A 170 13.03 -0.01 3.41
N ASN A 171 13.40 0.49 2.22
CA ASN A 171 14.74 0.38 1.69
C ASN A 171 15.78 1.03 2.61
N ASP A 172 15.51 2.25 3.12
CA ASP A 172 16.39 2.93 4.08
C ASP A 172 16.57 2.15 5.40
N ARG A 173 15.65 1.23 5.72
CA ARG A 173 15.69 0.35 6.90
C ARG A 173 16.29 -1.02 6.63
N GLY A 174 16.73 -1.28 5.40
CA GLY A 174 17.39 -2.51 5.00
C GLY A 174 16.44 -3.66 4.64
N TYR A 175 15.18 -3.36 4.27
CA TYR A 175 14.28 -4.33 3.70
C TYR A 175 14.47 -4.42 2.18
N ASP A 176 14.50 -5.64 1.66
CA ASP A 176 14.41 -5.87 0.22
C ASP A 176 12.96 -5.75 -0.24
N CYS A 177 12.72 -4.88 -1.22
CA CYS A 177 11.37 -4.54 -1.66
C CYS A 177 11.13 -4.88 -3.13
N LEU A 178 10.07 -5.63 -3.41
CA LEU A 178 9.57 -5.90 -4.76
C LEU A 178 8.18 -5.30 -4.90
N LEU A 179 8.02 -4.36 -5.84
CA LEU A 179 6.71 -3.81 -6.21
C LEU A 179 6.03 -4.68 -7.26
N VAL A 180 4.80 -5.12 -6.98
CA VAL A 180 3.98 -5.88 -7.93
C VAL A 180 3.31 -4.91 -8.91
N GLU A 181 3.74 -4.91 -10.18
CA GLU A 181 3.41 -3.90 -11.19
C GLU A 181 1.89 -3.76 -11.47
N ASP A 182 1.19 -4.88 -11.55
CA ASP A 182 -0.26 -4.96 -11.77
C ASP A 182 -1.05 -5.04 -10.44
N GLY A 183 -0.34 -5.07 -9.31
CA GLY A 183 -0.89 -4.93 -7.97
C GLY A 183 -0.86 -3.50 -7.43
N THR A 184 -0.52 -2.51 -8.24
CA THR A 184 -0.53 -1.10 -7.84
C THR A 184 -1.10 -0.23 -8.96
N GLU A 185 -1.79 0.85 -8.58
CA GLU A 185 -2.37 1.80 -9.55
C GLU A 185 -2.28 3.25 -9.05
N SER A 186 -2.45 4.17 -9.99
CA SER A 186 -2.49 5.62 -9.75
C SER A 186 -3.69 6.25 -10.46
N TYR A 187 -4.20 7.37 -9.93
CA TYR A 187 -5.14 8.23 -10.65
C TYR A 187 -4.50 8.87 -11.90
N PHE A 188 -3.16 8.81 -12.01
CA PHE A 188 -2.37 9.35 -13.10
C PHE A 188 -1.47 8.24 -13.66
N PRO A 189 -1.86 7.58 -14.77
CA PRO A 189 -1.11 6.44 -15.33
C PRO A 189 0.36 6.75 -15.63
N GLU A 190 0.66 8.00 -15.99
CA GLU A 190 2.03 8.48 -16.21
C GLU A 190 2.86 8.48 -14.92
N PHE A 191 2.24 8.75 -13.76
CA PHE A 191 2.96 8.73 -12.47
C PHE A 191 3.28 7.30 -12.04
N LYS A 192 2.34 6.35 -12.25
CA LYS A 192 2.64 4.93 -12.06
C LYS A 192 3.84 4.52 -12.92
N ARG A 193 3.80 4.81 -14.22
CA ARG A 193 4.89 4.47 -15.15
C ARG A 193 6.22 5.07 -14.69
N ALA A 194 6.25 6.36 -14.36
CA ALA A 194 7.44 7.05 -13.88
C ALA A 194 7.96 6.43 -12.56
N THR A 195 7.06 6.08 -11.64
CA THR A 195 7.44 5.44 -10.38
C THR A 195 8.09 4.08 -10.60
N LEU A 196 7.54 3.23 -11.47
CA LEU A 196 8.15 1.95 -11.82
C LEU A 196 9.56 2.12 -12.40
N GLU A 197 9.75 3.11 -13.28
CA GLU A 197 11.09 3.41 -13.83
C GLU A 197 12.05 3.93 -12.74
N MET A 198 11.60 4.79 -11.82
CA MET A 198 12.41 5.27 -10.70
C MET A 198 12.87 4.15 -9.78
N ILE A 199 12.03 3.14 -9.54
CA ILE A 199 12.38 1.99 -8.71
C ILE A 199 13.48 1.15 -9.37
N ARG A 200 13.39 0.92 -10.68
CA ARG A 200 14.34 0.13 -11.47
C ARG A 200 15.66 0.84 -11.74
N ALA A 201 15.63 2.16 -11.69
CA ALA A 201 16.79 2.99 -12.04
C ALA A 201 18.01 2.68 -11.17
N GLN A 202 19.18 3.01 -11.68
CA GLN A 202 20.45 2.86 -10.98
C GLN A 202 20.71 1.44 -10.46
N GLY A 203 20.30 0.43 -11.25
CA GLY A 203 20.48 -0.97 -10.87
C GLY A 203 19.52 -1.45 -9.77
N GLY A 204 18.35 -0.83 -9.63
CA GLY A 204 17.36 -1.21 -8.62
C GLY A 204 17.72 -0.75 -7.21
N ILE A 205 18.33 0.43 -7.08
CA ILE A 205 18.76 0.96 -5.78
C ILE A 205 17.61 1.13 -4.78
N VAL A 206 16.37 1.28 -5.27
CA VAL A 206 15.16 1.32 -4.44
C VAL A 206 14.54 -0.06 -4.27
N GLY A 207 14.74 -0.96 -5.23
CA GLY A 207 14.20 -2.32 -5.20
C GLY A 207 13.88 -2.87 -6.59
N TRP A 208 13.00 -3.86 -6.62
CA TRP A 208 12.61 -4.60 -7.82
C TRP A 208 11.17 -4.35 -8.20
N THR A 209 10.84 -4.67 -9.45
CA THR A 209 9.45 -4.76 -9.92
C THR A 209 9.22 -6.06 -10.67
N ALA A 210 8.04 -6.64 -10.53
CA ALA A 210 7.60 -7.81 -11.30
C ALA A 210 6.07 -7.79 -11.44
N THR A 211 5.55 -8.50 -12.43
CA THR A 211 4.11 -8.73 -12.55
C THR A 211 3.65 -9.75 -11.51
N MET A 212 2.38 -9.70 -11.14
CA MET A 212 1.76 -10.70 -10.26
C MET A 212 1.95 -12.12 -10.79
N SER A 213 1.85 -12.33 -12.11
CA SER A 213 2.04 -13.65 -12.71
C SER A 213 3.45 -14.19 -12.46
N GLN A 214 4.48 -13.35 -12.58
CA GLN A 214 5.87 -13.73 -12.29
C GLN A 214 6.05 -14.08 -10.80
N VAL A 215 5.43 -13.31 -9.90
CA VAL A 215 5.47 -13.60 -8.46
C VAL A 215 4.76 -14.92 -8.15
N LEU A 216 3.52 -15.11 -8.62
CA LEU A 216 2.75 -16.33 -8.35
C LEU A 216 3.39 -17.60 -8.93
N THR A 217 4.14 -17.49 -10.03
CA THR A 217 4.88 -18.63 -10.60
C THR A 217 6.04 -19.06 -9.69
N ALA A 218 6.58 -18.13 -8.91
CA ALA A 218 7.69 -18.40 -7.99
C ALA A 218 7.23 -18.87 -6.60
N LEU A 219 5.95 -18.67 -6.23
CA LEU A 219 5.35 -19.13 -4.97
C LEU A 219 4.91 -20.59 -5.05
#